data_1bd91d93eceab52a2a1c667a6059b92b
#
_entry.id   1bd91d93eceab52a2a1c667a6059b92b
#
_cell.length_a   1.000
_cell.length_b   1.000
_cell.length_c   1.000
_cell.angle_alpha   90.00
_cell.angle_beta   90.00
_cell.angle_gamma   90.00
#
_symmetry.space_group_name_H-M   'P 1'
#
loop_
_entity.id
_entity.type
_entity.pdbx_description
1 polymer ?
#
loop_
_entity_poly.entity_id
_entity_poly.type
_entity_poly.pdbx_seq_one_letter_code
_entity_poly.pdbx_strand_id
1 'polypeptide(L)'
;MKLFNSYINTFKGLSREAWMLSIVMLINRSGSMVLPFLGVYMTDHLKFSLENAGIVLSFYGIGSVLGSWLGGFLTDKFGEYYIQSWSLFLSAPIFIIMPFFSSVDMMALLIFLQSAISDTFRPANSVAITKYARPENLTKAFSLNRMA
;
A
#
# COMPACT_ATOMS: atom_id res chain seq x y z
N MET A 1 -8.68 -29.07 -9.72
CA MET A 1 -7.35 -29.43 -9.20
C MET A 1 -6.21 -29.22 -10.22
N LYS A 2 -6.34 -29.57 -11.49
CA LYS A 2 -5.26 -29.39 -12.50
C LYS A 2 -4.87 -27.91 -12.72
N LEU A 3 -5.83 -27.00 -12.78
CA LEU A 3 -5.58 -25.55 -12.94
C LEU A 3 -4.82 -24.95 -11.75
N PHE A 4 -5.18 -25.32 -10.53
CA PHE A 4 -4.51 -24.87 -9.31
C PHE A 4 -3.06 -25.35 -9.23
N ASN A 5 -2.82 -26.62 -9.56
CA ASN A 5 -1.46 -27.16 -9.61
C ASN A 5 -0.63 -26.54 -10.74
N SER A 6 -1.24 -26.25 -11.90
CA SER A 6 -0.58 -25.52 -12.98
C SER A 6 -0.20 -24.10 -12.55
N TYR A 7 -1.08 -23.42 -11.81
CA TYR A 7 -0.85 -22.09 -11.28
C TYR A 7 0.31 -22.05 -10.27
N ILE A 8 0.32 -22.96 -9.30
CA ILE A 8 1.42 -23.08 -8.33
C ILE A 8 2.75 -23.40 -9.03
N ASN A 9 2.71 -24.27 -10.05
CA ASN A 9 3.92 -24.62 -10.82
C ASN A 9 4.51 -23.42 -11.58
N THR A 10 3.69 -22.44 -11.97
CA THR A 10 4.17 -21.23 -12.64
C THR A 10 5.11 -20.41 -11.75
N PHE A 11 4.88 -20.44 -10.43
CA PHE A 11 5.69 -19.70 -9.44
C PHE A 11 6.79 -20.57 -8.79
N LYS A 12 6.95 -21.84 -9.22
CA LYS A 12 8.09 -22.66 -8.80
C LYS A 12 9.39 -22.04 -9.31
N GLY A 13 10.37 -21.98 -8.40
CA GLY A 13 11.69 -21.39 -8.69
C GLY A 13 11.85 -19.94 -8.26
N LEU A 14 10.80 -19.30 -7.73
CA LEU A 14 10.93 -18.00 -7.08
C LEU A 14 11.75 -18.13 -5.80
N SER A 15 12.58 -17.11 -5.54
CA SER A 15 13.34 -17.00 -4.30
C SER A 15 12.43 -16.83 -3.08
N ARG A 16 12.92 -17.23 -1.91
CA ARG A 16 12.21 -17.04 -0.64
C ARG A 16 11.89 -15.56 -0.40
N GLU A 17 12.82 -14.70 -0.78
CA GLU A 17 12.72 -13.25 -0.66
C GLU A 17 11.58 -12.70 -1.53
N ALA A 18 11.42 -13.19 -2.76
CA ALA A 18 10.31 -12.79 -3.63
C ALA A 18 8.94 -13.16 -3.04
N TRP A 19 8.82 -14.33 -2.40
CA TRP A 19 7.61 -14.73 -1.68
C TRP A 19 7.35 -13.84 -0.47
N MET A 20 8.38 -13.54 0.33
CA MET A 20 8.24 -12.65 1.48
C MET A 20 7.80 -11.25 1.06
N LEU A 21 8.40 -10.68 0.00
CA LEU A 21 8.01 -9.37 -0.52
C LEU A 21 6.56 -9.34 -1.01
N SER A 22 6.08 -10.43 -1.63
CA SER A 22 4.69 -10.54 -2.06
C SER A 22 3.72 -10.61 -0.86
N ILE A 23 4.08 -11.33 0.21
CA ILE A 23 3.28 -11.37 1.44
C ILE A 23 3.22 -9.98 2.09
N VAL A 24 4.35 -9.29 2.17
CA VAL A 24 4.41 -7.93 2.73
C VAL A 24 3.59 -6.95 1.88
N MET A 25 3.61 -7.10 0.56
CA MET A 25 2.74 -6.34 -0.35
C MET A 25 1.26 -6.64 -0.11
N LEU A 26 0.89 -7.90 0.10
CA LEU A 26 -0.48 -8.29 0.44
C LEU A 26 -0.95 -7.60 1.74
N ILE A 27 -0.11 -7.56 2.77
CA ILE A 27 -0.40 -6.88 4.04
C ILE A 27 -0.61 -5.37 3.79
N ASN A 28 0.29 -4.73 3.04
CA ASN A 28 0.15 -3.31 2.69
C ASN A 28 -1.15 -3.06 1.92
N ARG A 29 -1.46 -3.91 0.96
CA ARG A 29 -2.67 -3.79 0.13
C ARG A 29 -3.95 -4.03 0.90
N SER A 30 -3.94 -4.92 1.90
CA SER A 30 -5.07 -5.13 2.80
C SER A 30 -5.46 -3.85 3.53
N GLY A 31 -4.49 -3.02 3.91
CA GLY A 31 -4.74 -1.68 4.46
C GLY A 31 -5.45 -0.76 3.47
N SER A 32 -5.15 -0.82 2.19
CA SER A 32 -5.81 0.02 1.16
C SER A 32 -7.25 -0.40 0.87
N MET A 33 -7.69 -1.61 1.27
CA MET A 33 -9.08 -2.04 1.17
C MET A 33 -10.04 -1.23 2.04
N VAL A 34 -9.53 -0.47 3.00
CA VAL A 34 -10.33 0.48 3.79
C VAL A 34 -10.94 1.58 2.92
N LEU A 35 -10.29 1.98 1.82
CA LEU A 35 -10.71 3.10 0.98
C LEU A 35 -12.14 2.98 0.40
N PRO A 36 -12.55 1.86 -0.22
CA PRO A 36 -13.91 1.72 -0.72
C PRO A 36 -14.97 1.88 0.38
N PHE A 37 -14.65 1.43 1.59
CA PHE A 37 -15.56 1.51 2.75
C PHE A 37 -15.51 2.86 3.44
N LEU A 38 -14.44 3.61 3.26
CA LEU A 38 -14.25 4.91 3.89
C LEU A 38 -15.29 5.93 3.43
N GLY A 39 -15.63 5.93 2.14
CA GLY A 39 -16.70 6.77 1.60
C GLY A 39 -18.04 6.51 2.29
N VAL A 40 -18.43 5.24 2.41
CA VAL A 40 -19.66 4.81 3.10
C VAL A 40 -19.57 5.16 4.59
N TYR A 41 -18.43 4.92 5.24
CA TYR A 41 -18.24 5.29 6.64
C TYR A 41 -18.44 6.79 6.89
N MET A 42 -17.89 7.65 6.02
CA MET A 42 -18.03 9.10 6.14
C MET A 42 -19.47 9.56 5.94
N THR A 43 -20.19 9.00 4.96
CA THR A 43 -21.56 9.42 4.66
C THR A 43 -22.58 8.81 5.62
N ASP A 44 -22.48 7.53 5.94
CA ASP A 44 -23.50 6.82 6.71
C ASP A 44 -23.28 6.95 8.22
N HIS A 45 -22.02 6.89 8.66
CA HIS A 45 -21.69 6.92 10.09
C HIS A 45 -21.36 8.34 10.59
N LEU A 46 -20.47 9.05 9.90
CA LEU A 46 -20.10 10.42 10.29
C LEU A 46 -21.07 11.49 9.78
N LYS A 47 -22.04 11.11 8.93
CA LYS A 47 -23.06 12.01 8.35
C LYS A 47 -22.46 13.18 7.55
N PHE A 48 -21.30 12.96 6.93
CA PHE A 48 -20.72 13.95 6.03
C PHE A 48 -21.57 14.07 4.77
N SER A 49 -21.62 15.26 4.18
CA SER A 49 -22.18 15.45 2.85
C SER A 49 -21.30 14.70 1.80
N LEU A 50 -21.91 14.35 0.67
CA LEU A 50 -21.16 13.75 -0.45
C LEU A 50 -20.00 14.64 -0.90
N GLU A 51 -20.19 15.96 -0.85
CA GLU A 51 -19.16 16.95 -1.18
C GLU A 51 -17.97 16.84 -0.22
N ASN A 52 -18.22 16.84 1.10
CA ASN A 52 -17.17 16.72 2.11
C ASN A 52 -16.44 15.38 2.01
N ALA A 53 -17.17 14.27 1.79
CA ALA A 53 -16.56 12.97 1.58
C ALA A 53 -15.68 12.96 0.30
N GLY A 54 -16.12 13.61 -0.77
CA GLY A 54 -15.35 13.79 -1.99
C GLY A 54 -14.07 14.60 -1.78
N ILE A 55 -14.13 15.69 -1.00
CA ILE A 55 -12.96 16.49 -0.63
C ILE A 55 -11.95 15.62 0.13
N VAL A 56 -12.39 14.90 1.15
CA VAL A 56 -11.52 14.00 1.94
C VAL A 56 -10.84 12.95 1.05
N LEU A 57 -11.59 12.32 0.14
CA LEU A 57 -11.03 11.34 -0.79
C LEU A 57 -10.05 11.97 -1.81
N SER A 58 -10.22 13.25 -2.16
CA SER A 58 -9.26 13.97 -3.00
C SER A 58 -7.90 14.14 -2.31
N PHE A 59 -7.89 14.37 -1.00
CA PHE A 59 -6.65 14.42 -0.21
C PHE A 59 -5.91 13.08 -0.19
N TYR A 60 -6.62 11.95 -0.27
CA TYR A 60 -5.99 10.65 -0.48
C TYR A 60 -5.19 10.64 -1.80
N GLY A 61 -5.79 11.08 -2.89
CA GLY A 61 -5.11 11.12 -4.20
C GLY A 61 -3.84 11.96 -4.18
N ILE A 62 -3.90 13.16 -3.58
CA ILE A 62 -2.75 14.05 -3.43
C ILE A 62 -1.66 13.39 -2.59
N GLY A 63 -2.03 12.81 -1.45
CA GLY A 63 -1.10 12.09 -0.58
C GLY A 63 -0.43 10.90 -1.28
N SER A 64 -1.18 10.13 -2.07
CA SER A 64 -0.69 9.00 -2.85
C SER A 64 0.37 9.40 -3.87
N VAL A 65 0.14 10.48 -4.61
CA VAL A 65 1.10 11.01 -5.59
C VAL A 65 2.39 11.46 -4.89
N LEU A 66 2.26 12.25 -3.83
CA LEU A 66 3.41 12.73 -3.06
C LEU A 66 4.16 11.57 -2.39
N GLY A 67 3.43 10.61 -1.82
CA GLY A 67 4.01 9.42 -1.19
C GLY A 67 4.81 8.58 -2.18
N SER A 68 4.27 8.34 -3.36
CA SER A 68 4.98 7.57 -4.40
C SER A 68 6.23 8.29 -4.89
N TRP A 69 6.18 9.62 -5.05
CA TRP A 69 7.34 10.42 -5.47
C TRP A 69 8.42 10.44 -4.37
N LEU A 70 8.03 10.76 -3.14
CA LEU A 70 8.94 10.76 -1.99
C LEU A 70 9.51 9.36 -1.73
N GLY A 71 8.69 8.32 -1.90
CA GLY A 71 9.09 6.93 -1.71
C GLY A 71 10.23 6.51 -2.64
N GLY A 72 10.22 6.96 -3.91
CA GLY A 72 11.35 6.75 -4.82
C GLY A 72 12.61 7.40 -4.28
N PHE A 73 12.57 8.71 -4.02
CA PHE A 73 13.70 9.47 -3.50
C PHE A 73 14.25 8.93 -2.16
N LEU A 74 13.37 8.59 -1.23
CA LEU A 74 13.75 8.04 0.07
C LEU A 74 14.35 6.63 -0.06
N THR A 75 13.84 5.82 -0.98
CA THR A 75 14.37 4.48 -1.24
C THR A 75 15.79 4.54 -1.78
N ASP A 76 16.09 5.47 -2.68
CA ASP A 76 17.43 5.68 -3.22
C ASP A 76 18.42 6.13 -2.11
N LYS A 77 17.93 6.91 -1.14
CA LYS A 77 18.77 7.46 -0.08
C LYS A 77 18.99 6.52 1.10
N PHE A 78 17.94 5.84 1.55
CA PHE A 78 17.93 5.05 2.80
C PHE A 78 17.83 3.54 2.56
N GLY A 79 17.53 3.13 1.36
CA GLY A 79 17.36 1.73 0.98
C GLY A 79 15.93 1.22 1.15
N GLU A 80 15.61 0.19 0.37
CA GLU A 80 14.29 -0.40 0.24
C GLU A 80 13.74 -1.00 1.55
N TYR A 81 14.60 -1.62 2.35
CA TYR A 81 14.20 -2.29 3.58
C TYR A 81 13.66 -1.31 4.62
N TYR A 82 14.38 -0.21 4.85
CA TYR A 82 13.97 0.80 5.83
C TYR A 82 12.67 1.48 5.42
N ILE A 83 12.53 1.85 4.15
CA ILE A 83 11.33 2.54 3.67
C ILE A 83 10.10 1.64 3.75
N GLN A 84 10.20 0.37 3.36
CA GLN A 84 9.10 -0.59 3.53
C GLN A 84 8.70 -0.75 5.00
N SER A 85 9.66 -0.94 5.88
CA SER A 85 9.40 -1.14 7.32
C SER A 85 8.76 0.10 7.95
N TRP A 86 9.31 1.28 7.68
CA TRP A 86 8.79 2.52 8.24
C TRP A 86 7.42 2.89 7.70
N SER A 87 7.15 2.67 6.41
CA SER A 87 5.84 2.94 5.83
C SER A 87 4.74 2.08 6.48
N LEU A 88 5.00 0.80 6.71
CA LEU A 88 4.04 -0.08 7.39
C LEU A 88 3.87 0.29 8.87
N PHE A 89 4.98 0.55 9.56
CA PHE A 89 4.95 0.89 10.99
C PHE A 89 4.25 2.21 11.27
N LEU A 90 4.46 3.24 10.42
CA LEU A 90 3.85 4.55 10.60
C LEU A 90 2.40 4.60 10.11
N SER A 91 2.01 3.78 9.13
CA SER A 91 0.63 3.74 8.63
C SER A 91 -0.34 3.10 9.62
N ALA A 92 0.09 2.09 10.38
CA ALA A 92 -0.78 1.38 11.30
C ALA A 92 -1.41 2.26 12.42
N PRO A 93 -0.65 3.13 13.12
CA PRO A 93 -1.22 4.04 14.12
C PRO A 93 -2.27 4.99 13.54
N ILE A 94 -2.10 5.45 12.30
CA ILE A 94 -3.05 6.38 11.68
C ILE A 94 -4.42 5.72 11.51
N PHE A 95 -4.47 4.45 11.09
CA PHE A 95 -5.72 3.70 11.03
C PHE A 95 -6.39 3.54 12.40
N ILE A 96 -5.60 3.35 13.46
CA ILE A 96 -6.13 3.20 14.83
C ILE A 96 -6.69 4.54 15.34
N ILE A 97 -6.05 5.65 15.00
CA ILE A 97 -6.42 6.99 15.47
C ILE A 97 -7.62 7.54 14.68
N MET A 98 -7.76 7.19 13.41
CA MET A 98 -8.78 7.73 12.49
C MET A 98 -10.22 7.70 13.04
N PRO A 99 -10.71 6.62 13.67
CA PRO A 99 -12.09 6.56 14.20
C PRO A 99 -12.39 7.53 15.35
N PHE A 100 -11.38 8.09 15.99
CA PHE A 100 -11.55 9.04 17.10
C PHE A 100 -11.82 10.47 16.63
N PHE A 101 -11.73 10.73 15.35
CA PHE A 101 -11.96 12.05 14.76
C PHE A 101 -13.18 12.04 13.86
N SER A 102 -14.03 13.05 14.01
CA SER A 102 -15.29 13.19 13.27
C SER A 102 -15.38 14.52 12.51
N SER A 103 -14.28 15.29 12.44
CA SER A 103 -14.24 16.54 11.67
C SER A 103 -13.70 16.29 10.27
N VAL A 104 -14.25 16.99 9.27
CA VAL A 104 -13.85 16.87 7.86
C VAL A 104 -12.36 17.17 7.69
N ASP A 105 -11.88 18.24 8.31
CA ASP A 105 -10.49 18.71 8.17
C ASP A 105 -9.49 17.68 8.74
N MET A 106 -9.80 17.13 9.93
CA MET A 106 -8.95 16.11 10.53
C MET A 106 -8.97 14.80 9.73
N MET A 107 -10.13 14.39 9.22
CA MET A 107 -10.22 13.22 8.34
C MET A 107 -9.42 13.43 7.05
N ALA A 108 -9.51 14.61 6.44
CA ALA A 108 -8.73 14.94 5.25
C ALA A 108 -7.21 14.88 5.53
N LEU A 109 -6.77 15.44 6.66
CA LEU A 109 -5.37 15.41 7.08
C LEU A 109 -4.89 13.97 7.34
N LEU A 110 -5.65 13.19 8.10
CA LEU A 110 -5.28 11.80 8.43
C LEU A 110 -5.22 10.92 7.20
N ILE A 111 -6.17 11.08 6.27
CA ILE A 111 -6.19 10.32 5.02
C ILE A 111 -5.06 10.74 4.09
N PHE A 112 -4.74 12.04 4.03
CA PHE A 112 -3.57 12.54 3.31
C PHE A 112 -2.28 11.93 3.86
N LEU A 113 -2.06 11.98 5.17
CA LEU A 113 -0.87 11.40 5.81
C LEU A 113 -0.82 9.88 5.61
N GLN A 114 -1.95 9.20 5.77
CA GLN A 114 -2.07 7.77 5.58
C GLN A 114 -1.65 7.35 4.17
N SER A 115 -2.19 8.01 3.14
CA SER A 115 -1.86 7.71 1.76
C SER A 115 -0.42 8.06 1.41
N ALA A 116 0.07 9.22 1.86
CA ALA A 116 1.44 9.64 1.64
C ALA A 116 2.44 8.64 2.22
N ILE A 117 2.23 8.17 3.45
CA ILE A 117 3.11 7.20 4.11
C ILE A 117 2.97 5.82 3.47
N SER A 118 1.74 5.34 3.27
CA SER A 118 1.50 3.99 2.74
C SER A 118 2.01 3.81 1.31
N ASP A 119 1.92 4.85 0.47
CA ASP A 119 2.32 4.76 -0.93
C ASP A 119 3.83 4.96 -1.16
N THR A 120 4.61 5.34 -0.13
CA THR A 120 6.09 5.23 -0.18
C THR A 120 6.56 3.77 -0.26
N PHE A 121 5.72 2.83 0.19
CA PHE A 121 6.01 1.39 0.15
C PHE A 121 6.17 0.86 -1.29
N ARG A 122 5.37 1.33 -2.24
CA ARG A 122 5.32 0.78 -3.61
C ARG A 122 6.65 0.87 -4.36
N PRO A 123 7.29 2.04 -4.48
CA PRO A 123 8.60 2.12 -5.15
C PRO A 123 9.66 1.32 -4.41
N ALA A 124 9.69 1.35 -3.07
CA ALA A 124 10.62 0.57 -2.27
C ALA A 124 10.46 -0.94 -2.51
N ASN A 125 9.23 -1.43 -2.59
CA ASN A 125 8.96 -2.84 -2.87
C ASN A 125 9.36 -3.23 -4.30
N SER A 126 9.19 -2.35 -5.29
CA SER A 126 9.62 -2.58 -6.66
C SER A 126 11.14 -2.70 -6.77
N VAL A 127 11.88 -1.84 -6.07
CA VAL A 127 13.35 -1.91 -5.97
C VAL A 127 13.79 -3.22 -5.29
N ALA A 128 13.13 -3.58 -4.18
CA ALA A 128 13.43 -4.83 -3.47
C ALA A 128 13.24 -6.06 -4.37
N ILE A 129 12.15 -6.13 -5.13
CA ILE A 129 11.92 -7.25 -6.06
C ILE A 129 13.03 -7.33 -7.10
N THR A 130 13.40 -6.21 -7.69
CA THR A 130 14.47 -6.16 -8.70
C THR A 130 15.81 -6.62 -8.12
N LYS A 131 16.08 -6.31 -6.85
CA LYS A 131 17.33 -6.64 -6.17
C LYS A 131 17.39 -8.11 -5.71
N TYR A 132 16.29 -8.66 -5.23
CA TYR A 132 16.27 -9.98 -4.58
C TYR A 132 15.68 -11.10 -5.42
N ALA A 133 14.94 -10.80 -6.48
CA ALA A 133 14.48 -11.82 -7.41
C ALA A 133 15.61 -12.24 -8.36
N ARG A 134 15.65 -13.52 -8.72
CA ARG A 134 16.58 -14.02 -9.73
C ARG A 134 16.25 -13.40 -11.09
N PRO A 135 17.24 -12.96 -11.89
CA PRO A 135 16.99 -12.33 -13.20
C PRO A 135 16.08 -13.14 -14.11
N GLU A 136 16.25 -14.48 -14.12
CA GLU A 136 15.45 -15.42 -14.92
C GLU A 136 13.96 -15.45 -14.52
N ASN A 137 13.64 -15.12 -13.27
CA ASN A 137 12.31 -15.18 -12.69
C ASN A 137 11.74 -13.80 -12.33
N LEU A 138 12.35 -12.72 -12.77
CA LEU A 138 11.98 -11.35 -12.42
C LEU A 138 10.52 -11.05 -12.82
N THR A 139 10.13 -11.42 -14.04
CA THR A 139 8.74 -11.24 -14.53
C THR A 139 7.74 -12.02 -13.67
N LYS A 140 8.08 -13.23 -13.24
CA LYS A 140 7.22 -14.04 -12.37
C LYS A 140 7.10 -13.43 -10.97
N ALA A 141 8.20 -12.89 -10.42
CA ALA A 141 8.21 -12.21 -9.14
C ALA A 141 7.33 -10.96 -9.15
N PHE A 142 7.43 -10.13 -10.20
CA PHE A 142 6.55 -8.97 -10.38
C PHE A 142 5.08 -9.38 -10.58
N SER A 143 4.83 -10.45 -11.32
CA SER A 143 3.47 -10.97 -11.50
C SER A 143 2.85 -11.43 -10.18
N LEU A 144 3.59 -12.18 -9.37
CA LEU A 144 3.14 -12.62 -8.04
C LEU A 144 2.86 -11.42 -7.14
N ASN A 145 3.77 -10.45 -7.11
CA ASN A 145 3.63 -9.24 -6.30
C ASN A 145 2.44 -8.35 -6.73
N ARG A 146 2.10 -8.32 -8.01
CA ARG A 146 0.91 -7.59 -8.51
C ARG A 146 -0.41 -8.29 -8.18
N MET A 147 -0.38 -9.60 -8.00
CA MET A 147 -1.55 -10.38 -7.59
C MET A 147 -1.79 -10.33 -6.07
N ALA A 148 -0.75 -10.09 -5.29
CA ALA A 148 -0.82 -9.85 -3.85
C ALA A 148 -1.43 -8.47 -3.55
#